data_9f954f91638198acb5bdf2d65a414780
#
_entry.id   9f954f91638198acb5bdf2d65a414780
#
_cell.length_a   1.000
_cell.length_b   1.000
_cell.length_c   1.000
_cell.angle_alpha   90.00
_cell.angle_beta   90.00
_cell.angle_gamma   90.00
#
_symmetry.space_group_name_H-M   'P 1'
#
loop_
_entity.id
_entity.type
_entity.pdbx_description
1 polymer ?
#
loop_
_entity_poly.entity_id
_entity_poly.type
_entity_poly.pdbx_seq_one_letter_code
_entity_poly.pdbx_strand_id
1 'polypeptide(L)'
;AELSLRTLTEGLNLNEMTRRPRQALLAWLNALQPSLRACPQPGNAKPIEKVIDSIRADCSLPYSQANLSRSLGLTPAYFCRLFHEKTGQHFSTFLTRTRMEKAQMMLSSKEPQTLGEISAACGYPNKSYFCQVFKKYTGMTPGEYQAMAKEK
;
A
#
# COMPACT_ATOMS: atom_id res chain seq x y z
N ALA A 1 6.09 16.45 9.27
CA ALA A 1 7.45 16.82 9.56
C ALA A 1 7.72 18.15 8.85
N GLU A 2 7.54 19.25 9.53
CA GLU A 2 8.01 20.57 9.10
C GLU A 2 9.53 20.55 9.16
N LEU A 3 10.17 20.41 8.00
CA LEU A 3 11.56 20.82 7.85
C LEU A 3 11.56 22.34 7.99
N SER A 4 11.93 22.80 9.18
CA SER A 4 12.01 24.21 9.51
C SER A 4 12.94 24.90 8.52
N LEU A 5 12.47 25.97 7.89
CA LEU A 5 13.26 26.85 7.01
C LEU A 5 14.60 27.28 7.66
N ARG A 6 14.70 27.23 8.99
CA ARG A 6 15.95 27.46 9.74
C ARG A 6 17.05 26.45 9.42
N THR A 7 16.76 25.16 9.28
CA THR A 7 17.77 24.13 8.95
C THR A 7 18.30 24.26 7.52
N LEU A 8 17.56 24.89 6.63
CA LEU A 8 18.00 25.15 5.24
C LEU A 8 18.93 26.38 5.14
N THR A 9 18.82 27.32 6.10
CA THR A 9 19.63 28.55 6.09
C THR A 9 20.87 28.45 6.95
N GLU A 10 20.92 27.57 7.96
CA GLU A 10 22.08 27.42 8.86
C GLU A 10 23.32 26.80 8.18
N GLY A 11 23.17 26.17 7.02
CA GLY A 11 24.28 25.65 6.21
C GLY A 11 24.88 26.65 5.20
N LEU A 12 24.27 27.83 5.04
CA LEU A 12 24.72 28.86 4.12
C LEU A 12 25.62 29.87 4.81
N ASN A 13 26.92 29.66 4.74
CA ASN A 13 27.88 30.65 5.22
C ASN A 13 28.00 31.79 4.18
N LEU A 14 27.25 32.87 4.44
CA LEU A 14 27.20 34.06 3.56
C LEU A 14 28.57 34.66 3.27
N ASN A 15 29.55 34.45 4.17
CA ASN A 15 30.92 34.95 3.99
C ASN A 15 31.73 34.12 2.99
N GLU A 16 31.44 32.84 2.82
CA GLU A 16 32.06 31.99 1.83
C GLU A 16 31.43 32.16 0.41
N MET A 17 30.15 32.49 0.34
CA MET A 17 29.48 32.78 -0.93
C MET A 17 30.06 33.99 -1.64
N THR A 18 30.58 34.97 -0.90
CA THR A 18 31.20 36.16 -1.50
C THR A 18 32.65 35.92 -1.98
N ARG A 19 33.33 34.94 -1.39
CA ARG A 19 34.75 34.63 -1.75
C ARG A 19 34.90 33.50 -2.75
N ARG A 20 34.06 32.48 -2.71
CA ARG A 20 34.11 31.30 -3.62
C ARG A 20 32.74 30.73 -3.89
N PRO A 21 31.89 31.40 -4.68
CA PRO A 21 30.46 31.03 -4.82
C PRO A 21 30.27 29.60 -5.36
N ARG A 22 31.12 29.11 -6.25
CA ARG A 22 31.01 27.75 -6.77
C ARG A 22 31.28 26.66 -5.74
N GLN A 23 32.27 26.86 -4.87
CA GLN A 23 32.62 25.85 -3.86
C GLN A 23 31.60 25.84 -2.69
N ALA A 24 31.09 27.01 -2.31
CA ALA A 24 30.02 27.13 -1.30
C ALA A 24 28.72 26.46 -1.77
N LEU A 25 28.35 26.62 -3.05
CA LEU A 25 27.19 25.98 -3.66
C LEU A 25 27.35 24.44 -3.73
N LEU A 26 28.55 23.96 -4.11
CA LEU A 26 28.81 22.53 -4.15
C LEU A 26 28.85 21.90 -2.77
N ALA A 27 29.40 22.57 -1.76
CA ALA A 27 29.39 22.11 -0.37
C ALA A 27 27.97 22.06 0.18
N TRP A 28 27.13 23.06 -0.12
CA TRP A 28 25.72 23.10 0.28
C TRP A 28 24.90 22.00 -0.43
N LEU A 29 25.10 21.81 -1.74
CA LEU A 29 24.47 20.71 -2.50
C LEU A 29 24.91 19.34 -1.95
N ASN A 30 26.17 19.17 -1.59
CA ASN A 30 26.65 17.93 -0.97
C ASN A 30 26.09 17.72 0.45
N ALA A 31 25.88 18.78 1.23
CA ALA A 31 25.24 18.72 2.54
C ALA A 31 23.74 18.40 2.46
N LEU A 32 23.07 18.73 1.35
CA LEU A 32 21.68 18.36 1.07
C LEU A 32 21.53 16.91 0.58
N GLN A 33 22.60 16.29 0.09
CA GLN A 33 22.58 14.92 -0.44
C GLN A 33 22.04 13.87 0.54
N PRO A 34 22.31 13.90 1.87
CA PRO A 34 21.71 12.96 2.80
C PRO A 34 20.19 13.10 2.87
N SER A 35 19.66 14.32 2.79
CA SER A 35 18.21 14.59 2.80
C SER A 35 17.54 14.23 1.48
N LEU A 36 18.27 14.33 0.35
CA LEU A 36 17.81 13.91 -0.97
C LEU A 36 17.96 12.39 -1.19
N ARG A 37 18.90 11.74 -0.49
CA ARG A 37 19.05 10.27 -0.48
C ARG A 37 17.94 9.56 0.30
N ALA A 38 17.13 10.27 1.06
CA ALA A 38 15.87 9.75 1.63
C ALA A 38 14.78 9.54 0.57
N CYS A 39 15.00 9.94 -0.69
CA CYS A 39 14.23 9.46 -1.83
C CYS A 39 14.70 8.02 -2.13
N PRO A 40 13.87 6.99 -1.92
CA PRO A 40 14.26 5.60 -2.17
C PRO A 40 14.66 5.46 -3.64
N GLN A 41 15.88 4.96 -3.89
CA GLN A 41 16.42 4.69 -5.22
C GLN A 41 15.54 3.68 -5.97
N PRO A 42 15.42 3.74 -7.30
CA PRO A 42 14.54 2.87 -8.11
C PRO A 42 14.91 1.37 -8.09
N GLY A 43 15.85 0.94 -7.24
CA GLY A 43 16.25 -0.46 -7.07
C GLY A 43 15.44 -1.27 -6.04
N ASN A 44 14.49 -0.67 -5.33
CA ASN A 44 13.76 -1.31 -4.22
C ASN A 44 12.40 -1.93 -4.62
N ALA A 45 12.33 -2.59 -5.78
CA ALA A 45 11.13 -3.32 -6.18
C ALA A 45 10.87 -4.60 -5.35
N LYS A 46 11.93 -5.24 -4.84
CA LYS A 46 11.85 -6.45 -4.00
C LYS A 46 10.95 -6.34 -2.76
N PRO A 47 10.92 -5.22 -2.00
CA PRO A 47 10.02 -5.09 -0.85
C PRO A 47 8.54 -5.06 -1.25
N ILE A 48 8.19 -4.47 -2.39
CA ILE A 48 6.79 -4.45 -2.87
C ILE A 48 6.33 -5.84 -3.30
N GLU A 49 7.19 -6.62 -3.94
CA GLU A 49 6.89 -8.00 -4.31
C GLU A 49 6.55 -8.84 -3.08
N LYS A 50 7.32 -8.71 -2.00
CA LYS A 50 7.02 -9.37 -0.72
C LYS A 50 5.66 -8.96 -0.15
N VAL A 51 5.28 -7.69 -0.26
CA VAL A 51 3.96 -7.22 0.17
C VAL A 51 2.85 -7.87 -0.66
N ILE A 52 3.02 -7.94 -1.98
CA ILE A 52 2.07 -8.60 -2.88
C ILE A 52 1.91 -10.07 -2.52
N ASP A 53 3.01 -10.78 -2.30
CA ASP A 53 3.01 -12.19 -1.93
C ASP A 53 2.37 -12.41 -0.55
N SER A 54 2.63 -11.54 0.41
CA SER A 54 1.99 -11.59 1.74
C SER A 54 0.48 -11.39 1.66
N ILE A 55 -0.01 -10.45 0.83
CA ILE A 55 -1.44 -10.23 0.62
C ILE A 55 -2.10 -11.44 -0.05
N ARG A 56 -1.42 -12.06 -1.00
CA ARG A 56 -1.91 -13.27 -1.68
C ARG A 56 -1.95 -14.47 -0.74
N ALA A 57 -0.95 -14.61 0.13
CA ALA A 57 -0.88 -15.68 1.11
C ALA A 57 -1.97 -15.54 2.18
N ASP A 58 -2.15 -14.34 2.72
CA ASP A 58 -3.19 -14.07 3.70
C ASP A 58 -3.74 -12.64 3.56
N CYS A 59 -4.87 -12.51 2.90
CA CYS A 59 -5.55 -11.22 2.73
C CYS A 59 -6.42 -10.80 3.93
N SER A 60 -6.55 -11.66 4.96
CA SER A 60 -7.37 -11.38 6.15
C SER A 60 -6.76 -10.32 7.06
N LEU A 61 -5.44 -10.17 7.02
CA LEU A 61 -4.72 -9.24 7.86
C LEU A 61 -5.11 -7.77 7.59
N PRO A 62 -5.02 -6.90 8.63
CA PRO A 62 -5.41 -5.49 8.52
C PRO A 62 -4.36 -4.68 7.76
N TYR A 63 -4.19 -4.95 6.47
CA TYR A 63 -3.29 -4.21 5.63
C TYR A 63 -3.73 -2.76 5.47
N SER A 64 -2.82 -1.84 5.72
CA SER A 64 -3.01 -0.41 5.54
C SER A 64 -1.83 0.15 4.74
N GLN A 65 -2.13 0.98 3.75
CA GLN A 65 -1.12 1.67 2.96
C GLN A 65 -0.12 2.44 3.83
N ALA A 66 -0.63 3.13 4.87
CA ALA A 66 0.20 3.91 5.79
C ALA A 66 1.17 3.02 6.60
N ASN A 67 0.69 1.87 7.08
CA ASN A 67 1.53 0.94 7.85
C ASN A 67 2.58 0.27 6.95
N LEU A 68 2.19 -0.17 5.76
CA LEU A 68 3.10 -0.80 4.80
C LEU A 68 4.15 0.18 4.30
N SER A 69 3.78 1.39 3.93
CA SER A 69 4.76 2.40 3.51
C SER A 69 5.76 2.71 4.62
N ARG A 70 5.28 2.85 5.87
CA ARG A 70 6.16 3.07 7.04
C ARG A 70 7.10 1.90 7.29
N SER A 71 6.62 0.67 7.25
CA SER A 71 7.45 -0.53 7.46
C SER A 71 8.54 -0.70 6.39
N LEU A 72 8.30 -0.19 5.20
CA LEU A 72 9.27 -0.19 4.09
C LEU A 72 10.17 1.05 4.06
N GLY A 73 9.98 2.00 4.99
CA GLY A 73 10.71 3.28 4.97
C GLY A 73 10.36 4.15 3.77
N LEU A 74 9.17 3.99 3.19
CA LEU A 74 8.70 4.71 2.01
C LEU A 74 7.68 5.79 2.38
N THR A 75 7.61 6.85 1.58
CA THR A 75 6.47 7.75 1.65
C THR A 75 5.23 7.07 1.07
N PRO A 76 3.99 7.38 1.56
CA PRO A 76 2.77 6.80 1.02
C PRO A 76 2.60 7.01 -0.49
N ALA A 77 2.97 8.19 -0.99
CA ALA A 77 2.91 8.50 -2.42
C ALA A 77 3.86 7.62 -3.25
N TYR A 78 5.08 7.42 -2.76
CA TYR A 78 6.07 6.58 -3.44
C TYR A 78 5.67 5.10 -3.40
N PHE A 79 5.15 4.62 -2.27
CA PHE A 79 4.57 3.28 -2.16
C PHE A 79 3.45 3.05 -3.19
N CYS A 80 2.49 3.99 -3.30
CA CYS A 80 1.41 3.89 -4.29
C CYS A 80 1.93 3.80 -5.71
N ARG A 81 2.92 4.63 -6.07
CA ARG A 81 3.52 4.61 -7.41
C ARG A 81 4.17 3.28 -7.70
N LEU A 82 5.05 2.80 -6.81
CA LEU A 82 5.73 1.51 -6.97
C LEU A 82 4.74 0.33 -7.04
N PHE A 83 3.73 0.36 -6.18
CA PHE A 83 2.70 -0.69 -6.16
C PHE A 83 1.92 -0.72 -7.47
N HIS A 84 1.55 0.46 -7.98
CA HIS A 84 0.86 0.58 -9.26
C HIS A 84 1.76 0.16 -10.44
N GLU A 85 3.03 0.54 -10.45
CA GLU A 85 4.00 0.12 -11.47
C GLU A 85 4.16 -1.41 -11.52
N LYS A 86 4.10 -2.08 -10.36
CA LYS A 86 4.25 -3.54 -10.26
C LYS A 86 2.99 -4.34 -10.54
N THR A 87 1.82 -3.82 -10.15
CA THR A 87 0.54 -4.56 -10.21
C THR A 87 -0.42 -4.04 -11.28
N GLY A 88 -0.16 -2.86 -11.85
CA GLY A 88 -1.09 -2.14 -12.72
C GLY A 88 -2.32 -1.58 -12.02
N GLN A 89 -2.41 -1.69 -10.69
CA GLN A 89 -3.59 -1.33 -9.90
C GLN A 89 -3.23 -0.55 -8.63
N HIS A 90 -4.19 0.23 -8.12
CA HIS A 90 -4.05 0.83 -6.79
C HIS A 90 -4.11 -0.25 -5.71
N PHE A 91 -3.36 -0.03 -4.62
CA PHE A 91 -3.27 -0.95 -3.49
C PHE A 91 -4.65 -1.37 -2.93
N SER A 92 -5.55 -0.41 -2.73
CA SER A 92 -6.90 -0.68 -2.21
C SER A 92 -7.73 -1.55 -3.14
N THR A 93 -7.62 -1.33 -4.45
CA THR A 93 -8.31 -2.12 -5.48
C THR A 93 -7.76 -3.54 -5.51
N PHE A 94 -6.44 -3.70 -5.48
CA PHE A 94 -5.78 -5.00 -5.44
C PHE A 94 -6.19 -5.80 -4.20
N LEU A 95 -6.14 -5.20 -3.00
CA LEU A 95 -6.51 -5.85 -1.75
C LEU A 95 -7.99 -6.26 -1.76
N THR A 96 -8.89 -5.36 -2.20
CA THR A 96 -10.32 -5.67 -2.30
C THR A 96 -10.56 -6.82 -3.27
N ARG A 97 -9.93 -6.81 -4.42
CA ARG A 97 -10.04 -7.89 -5.42
C ARG A 97 -9.60 -9.23 -4.83
N THR A 98 -8.42 -9.29 -4.23
CA THR A 98 -7.89 -10.53 -3.63
C THR A 98 -8.82 -11.07 -2.54
N ARG A 99 -9.39 -10.19 -1.71
CA ARG A 99 -10.37 -10.56 -0.68
C ARG A 99 -11.68 -11.10 -1.27
N MET A 100 -12.16 -10.49 -2.35
CA MET A 100 -13.40 -10.93 -3.02
C MET A 100 -13.20 -12.24 -3.78
N GLU A 101 -12.04 -12.45 -4.41
CA GLU A 101 -11.68 -13.74 -5.04
C GLU A 101 -11.66 -14.86 -3.99
N LYS A 102 -11.06 -14.63 -2.82
CA LYS A 102 -11.09 -15.58 -1.70
C LYS A 102 -12.52 -15.85 -1.22
N ALA A 103 -13.34 -14.81 -1.07
CA ALA A 103 -14.74 -14.94 -0.68
C ALA A 103 -15.55 -15.79 -1.67
N GLN A 104 -15.35 -15.59 -2.97
CA GLN A 104 -15.99 -16.39 -4.01
C GLN A 104 -15.59 -17.87 -3.93
N MET A 105 -14.30 -18.15 -3.70
CA MET A 105 -13.82 -19.52 -3.51
C MET A 105 -14.46 -20.19 -2.29
N MET A 106 -14.54 -19.48 -1.14
CA MET A 106 -15.16 -20.00 0.08
C MET A 106 -16.67 -20.22 -0.08
N LEU A 107 -17.37 -19.30 -0.75
CA LEU A 107 -18.81 -19.42 -1.03
C LEU A 107 -19.13 -20.57 -2.00
N SER A 108 -18.20 -20.92 -2.90
CA SER A 108 -18.34 -22.03 -3.83
C SER A 108 -17.90 -23.36 -3.25
N SER A 109 -17.31 -23.38 -2.06
CA SER A 109 -16.87 -24.60 -1.42
C SER A 109 -18.08 -25.41 -0.91
N LYS A 110 -17.91 -26.75 -0.88
CA LYS A 110 -18.95 -27.66 -0.37
C LYS A 110 -19.04 -27.68 1.17
N GLU A 111 -18.06 -27.09 1.83
CA GLU A 111 -18.03 -27.02 3.30
C GLU A 111 -19.05 -26.00 3.80
N PRO A 112 -19.85 -26.35 4.82
CA PRO A 112 -20.82 -25.45 5.42
C PRO A 112 -20.09 -24.38 6.23
N GLN A 113 -19.95 -23.18 5.67
CA GLN A 113 -19.38 -22.04 6.34
C GLN A 113 -20.44 -20.95 6.50
N THR A 114 -20.47 -20.33 7.65
CA THR A 114 -21.36 -19.19 7.88
C THR A 114 -20.83 -17.94 7.19
N LEU A 115 -21.71 -17.04 6.81
CA LEU A 115 -21.33 -15.78 6.17
C LEU A 115 -20.46 -14.91 7.09
N GLY A 116 -20.57 -15.07 8.41
CA GLY A 116 -19.74 -14.42 9.40
C GLY A 116 -18.29 -14.93 9.36
N GLU A 117 -18.10 -16.22 9.29
CA GLU A 117 -16.78 -16.85 9.16
C GLU A 117 -16.09 -16.44 7.85
N ILE A 118 -16.83 -16.47 6.74
CA ILE A 118 -16.31 -16.04 5.44
C ILE A 118 -15.88 -14.58 5.47
N SER A 119 -16.71 -13.68 6.05
CA SER A 119 -16.38 -12.27 6.14
C SER A 119 -15.12 -12.04 6.96
N ALA A 120 -14.98 -12.72 8.10
CA ALA A 120 -13.81 -12.64 8.95
C ALA A 120 -12.54 -13.20 8.26
N ALA A 121 -12.65 -14.36 7.61
CA ALA A 121 -11.55 -14.97 6.86
C ALA A 121 -11.08 -14.12 5.66
N CYS A 122 -11.96 -13.26 5.14
CA CYS A 122 -11.60 -12.29 4.10
C CYS A 122 -11.13 -10.94 4.65
N GLY A 123 -10.99 -10.79 5.97
CA GLY A 123 -10.51 -9.56 6.61
C GLY A 123 -11.57 -8.46 6.72
N TYR A 124 -12.83 -8.83 6.78
CA TYR A 124 -13.96 -7.92 7.03
C TYR A 124 -14.62 -8.27 8.38
N PRO A 125 -14.31 -7.55 9.45
CA PRO A 125 -14.91 -7.81 10.77
C PRO A 125 -16.42 -7.49 10.78
N ASN A 126 -16.89 -6.61 9.90
CA ASN A 126 -18.28 -6.24 9.76
C ASN A 126 -18.93 -6.97 8.58
N LYS A 127 -19.81 -7.93 8.88
CA LYS A 127 -20.56 -8.72 7.91
C LYS A 127 -21.41 -7.86 6.96
N SER A 128 -22.06 -6.81 7.47
CA SER A 128 -22.93 -5.95 6.65
C SER A 128 -22.09 -5.17 5.61
N TYR A 129 -20.94 -4.66 6.03
CA TYR A 129 -20.00 -4.01 5.11
C TYR A 129 -19.43 -4.99 4.07
N PHE A 130 -19.09 -6.20 4.49
CA PHE A 130 -18.68 -7.26 3.57
C PHE A 130 -19.72 -7.52 2.49
N CYS A 131 -21.00 -7.68 2.87
CA CYS A 131 -22.08 -7.91 1.90
C CYS A 131 -22.21 -6.77 0.87
N GLN A 132 -22.07 -5.52 1.32
CA GLN A 132 -22.10 -4.36 0.41
C GLN A 132 -20.94 -4.37 -0.59
N VAL A 133 -19.72 -4.62 -0.09
CA VAL A 133 -18.52 -4.67 -0.94
C VAL A 133 -18.61 -5.84 -1.92
N PHE A 134 -19.06 -7.01 -1.47
CA PHE A 134 -19.22 -8.20 -2.30
C PHE A 134 -20.25 -7.96 -3.41
N LYS A 135 -21.42 -7.40 -3.07
CA LYS A 135 -22.45 -7.05 -4.06
C LYS A 135 -21.95 -6.01 -5.06
N LYS A 136 -21.19 -5.01 -4.60
CA LYS A 136 -20.59 -4.01 -5.49
C LYS A 136 -19.57 -4.63 -6.46
N TYR A 137 -18.84 -5.66 -6.01
CA TYR A 137 -17.81 -6.31 -6.81
C TYR A 137 -18.36 -7.36 -7.79
N THR A 138 -19.33 -8.18 -7.36
CA THR A 138 -19.87 -9.31 -8.14
C THR A 138 -21.20 -9.01 -8.82
N GLY A 139 -21.90 -7.95 -8.42
CA GLY A 139 -23.26 -7.63 -8.86
C GLY A 139 -24.37 -8.30 -8.06
N MET A 140 -24.06 -9.31 -7.23
CA MET A 140 -25.03 -10.10 -6.46
C MET A 140 -24.62 -10.24 -4.99
N THR A 141 -25.58 -10.57 -4.14
CA THR A 141 -25.30 -10.78 -2.71
C THR A 141 -24.54 -12.11 -2.50
N PRO A 142 -23.79 -12.25 -1.40
CA PRO A 142 -23.10 -13.50 -1.08
C PRO A 142 -24.04 -14.71 -1.00
N GLY A 143 -25.28 -14.54 -0.54
CA GLY A 143 -26.28 -15.61 -0.48
C GLY A 143 -26.76 -16.06 -1.86
N GLU A 144 -27.05 -15.10 -2.75
CA GLU A 144 -27.41 -15.39 -4.15
C GLU A 144 -26.25 -16.08 -4.88
N TYR A 145 -25.02 -15.63 -4.66
CA TYR A 145 -23.82 -16.24 -5.24
C TYR A 145 -23.64 -17.69 -4.75
N GLN A 146 -23.83 -17.93 -3.46
CA GLN A 146 -23.74 -19.28 -2.87
C GLN A 146 -24.82 -20.22 -3.41
N ALA A 147 -26.04 -19.76 -3.60
CA ALA A 147 -27.14 -20.55 -4.19
C ALA A 147 -26.79 -20.97 -5.61
N MET A 148 -26.36 -20.01 -6.44
CA MET A 148 -25.93 -20.26 -7.82
C MET A 148 -24.74 -21.22 -7.94
N ALA A 149 -23.80 -21.15 -6.98
CA ALA A 149 -22.63 -22.01 -6.98
C ALA A 149 -22.95 -23.47 -6.58
N LYS A 150 -24.01 -23.70 -5.82
CA LYS A 150 -24.48 -25.04 -5.41
C LYS A 150 -25.32 -25.75 -6.47
N GLU A 151 -25.85 -25.02 -7.45
CA GLU A 151 -26.64 -25.58 -8.55
C GLU A 151 -25.79 -26.10 -9.73
N LYS A 152 -24.46 -25.88 -9.68
CA LYS A 152 -23.48 -26.37 -10.67
C LYS A 152 -22.79 -27.63 -10.18
#